data_75019aa0a4afd20a27603d8cc32cf7f1
#
_entry.id   75019aa0a4afd20a27603d8cc32cf7f1
#
_cell.length_a   1.000
_cell.length_b   1.000
_cell.length_c   1.000
_cell.angle_alpha   90.00
_cell.angle_beta   90.00
_cell.angle_gamma   90.00
#
_symmetry.space_group_name_H-M   'P 1'
#
loop_
_entity.id
_entity.type
_entity.pdbx_description
1 polymer ?
#
loop_
_entity_poly.entity_id
_entity_poly.type
_entity_poly.pdbx_seq_one_letter_code
_entity_poly.pdbx_strand_id
1 'polypeptide(L)'
;MSGIIRVYKRDEEGVLHFREAWIDEEYSEFVMNHGVVGHQSKTEETEVADPDAGESLMEAFAAQCAEDGYAAIPEEEQSWVVAQYALKTKEGTSRDRYLEEKAKDALISHLAWRGLGVVDRSEFSEAKLNIFCLTPDVAKTVNAIKVCIRGEALDFTKLSIGAAPYGSRDYKLKHSAKPSSSFSL
;
A
#
# COMPACT_ATOMS: atom_id res chain seq x y z
N MET A 1 1.38 -1.45 -21.51
CA MET A 1 1.71 -1.12 -20.11
C MET A 1 2.07 -2.41 -19.43
N SER A 2 3.34 -2.59 -19.15
CA SER A 2 3.82 -3.72 -18.36
C SER A 2 3.27 -3.56 -16.93
N GLY A 3 2.39 -4.44 -16.52
CA GLY A 3 1.80 -4.39 -15.18
C GLY A 3 2.85 -4.68 -14.11
N ILE A 4 2.63 -4.19 -12.88
CA ILE A 4 3.45 -4.54 -11.72
C ILE A 4 3.16 -6.01 -11.36
N ILE A 5 4.21 -6.82 -11.24
CA ILE A 5 4.14 -8.16 -10.64
C ILE A 5 4.50 -8.01 -9.17
N ARG A 6 3.60 -8.43 -8.27
CA ARG A 6 3.86 -8.47 -6.83
C ARG A 6 3.46 -9.83 -6.27
N VAL A 7 4.41 -10.49 -5.62
CA VAL A 7 4.24 -11.85 -5.08
C VAL A 7 4.80 -11.96 -3.67
N TYR A 8 4.31 -12.92 -2.93
CA TYR A 8 4.60 -13.11 -1.52
C TYR A 8 4.93 -14.55 -1.21
N LYS A 9 5.72 -14.76 -0.15
CA LYS A 9 6.03 -16.08 0.42
C LYS A 9 6.18 -15.98 1.93
N ARG A 10 5.62 -16.97 2.65
CA ARG A 10 5.97 -17.16 4.08
C ARG A 10 7.15 -18.12 4.18
N ASP A 11 8.13 -17.75 4.98
CA ASP A 11 9.21 -18.66 5.34
C ASP A 11 8.78 -19.66 6.44
N GLU A 12 9.72 -20.53 6.86
CA GLU A 12 9.50 -21.55 7.87
C GLU A 12 9.18 -20.96 9.26
N GLU A 13 9.58 -19.73 9.53
CA GLU A 13 9.31 -18.98 10.76
C GLU A 13 7.96 -18.22 10.69
N GLY A 14 7.27 -18.29 9.53
CA GLY A 14 5.99 -17.60 9.29
C GLY A 14 6.14 -16.13 8.91
N VAL A 15 7.37 -15.65 8.66
CA VAL A 15 7.63 -14.28 8.22
C VAL A 15 7.22 -14.12 6.76
N LEU A 16 6.46 -13.07 6.48
CA LEU A 16 6.01 -12.78 5.12
C LEU A 16 7.06 -11.95 4.38
N HIS A 17 7.54 -12.49 3.27
CA HIS A 17 8.45 -11.86 2.33
C HIS A 17 7.69 -11.43 1.08
N PHE A 18 8.21 -10.45 0.36
CA PHE A 18 7.66 -10.02 -0.92
C PHE A 18 8.75 -9.82 -1.96
N ARG A 19 8.35 -9.97 -3.21
CA ARG A 19 9.07 -9.54 -4.41
C ARG A 19 8.12 -8.78 -5.31
N GLU A 20 8.63 -7.74 -5.93
CA GLU A 20 7.88 -6.90 -6.85
C GLU A 20 8.77 -6.48 -8.00
N ALA A 21 8.23 -6.44 -9.23
CA ALA A 21 8.96 -5.95 -10.39
C ALA A 21 8.03 -5.18 -11.33
N TRP A 22 8.61 -4.19 -11.99
CA TRP A 22 7.96 -3.41 -13.05
C TRP A 22 9.01 -2.87 -14.04
N ILE A 23 8.53 -2.40 -15.20
CA ILE A 23 9.34 -1.62 -16.12
C ILE A 23 9.09 -0.14 -15.87
N ASP A 24 10.15 0.60 -15.59
CA ASP A 24 10.13 2.05 -15.57
C ASP A 24 10.39 2.55 -17.00
N GLU A 25 9.31 3.01 -17.67
CA GLU A 25 9.38 3.46 -19.07
C GLU A 25 10.12 4.79 -19.22
N GLU A 26 10.16 5.63 -18.17
CA GLU A 26 10.84 6.93 -18.19
C GLU A 26 12.37 6.77 -18.25
N TYR A 27 12.89 5.81 -17.47
CA TYR A 27 14.32 5.54 -17.37
C TYR A 27 14.78 4.33 -18.20
N SER A 28 13.84 3.62 -18.85
CA SER A 28 14.11 2.36 -19.56
C SER A 28 14.80 1.33 -18.67
N GLU A 29 14.24 1.10 -17.49
CA GLU A 29 14.79 0.20 -16.49
C GLU A 29 13.78 -0.86 -16.07
N PHE A 30 14.28 -2.09 -15.88
CA PHE A 30 13.60 -3.12 -15.11
C PHE A 30 13.95 -2.90 -13.64
N VAL A 31 12.95 -2.65 -12.82
CA VAL A 31 13.12 -2.40 -11.38
C VAL A 31 12.55 -3.58 -10.60
N MET A 32 13.34 -4.07 -9.67
CA MET A 32 12.94 -5.15 -8.76
C MET A 32 13.09 -4.71 -7.31
N ASN A 33 12.02 -4.84 -6.53
CA ASN A 33 12.01 -4.68 -5.09
C ASN A 33 11.82 -6.02 -4.39
N HIS A 34 12.51 -6.22 -3.28
CA HIS A 34 12.30 -7.39 -2.45
C HIS A 34 12.62 -7.13 -0.97
N GLY A 35 12.03 -7.92 -0.09
CA GLY A 35 12.29 -7.79 1.35
C GLY A 35 11.26 -8.48 2.22
N VAL A 36 11.32 -8.16 3.50
CA VAL A 36 10.33 -8.59 4.50
C VAL A 36 9.19 -7.58 4.51
N VAL A 37 7.95 -8.06 4.43
CA VAL A 37 6.75 -7.20 4.48
C VAL A 37 6.76 -6.34 5.74
N GLY A 38 6.58 -5.03 5.56
CA GLY A 38 6.61 -4.03 6.64
C GLY A 38 7.98 -3.39 6.88
N HIS A 39 9.04 -3.88 6.25
CA HIS A 39 10.39 -3.30 6.28
C HIS A 39 10.74 -2.66 4.94
N GLN A 40 11.64 -1.68 4.96
CA GLN A 40 12.15 -1.06 3.73
C GLN A 40 12.74 -2.12 2.81
N SER A 41 12.32 -2.13 1.55
CA SER A 41 12.83 -3.04 0.52
C SER A 41 14.27 -2.74 0.13
N LYS A 42 14.89 -3.73 -0.50
CA LYS A 42 16.06 -3.54 -1.35
C LYS A 42 15.59 -3.43 -2.79
N THR A 43 16.20 -2.52 -3.53
CA THR A 43 15.90 -2.27 -4.94
C THR A 43 17.09 -2.66 -5.79
N GLU A 44 16.83 -3.30 -6.90
CA GLU A 44 17.78 -3.60 -7.96
C GLU A 44 17.22 -3.06 -9.28
N GLU A 45 18.05 -2.39 -10.05
CA GLU A 45 17.69 -1.74 -11.31
C GLU A 45 18.58 -2.31 -12.42
N THR A 46 17.99 -2.59 -13.57
CA THR A 46 18.68 -3.12 -14.75
C THR A 46 18.22 -2.38 -15.98
N GLU A 47 19.17 -1.79 -16.72
CA GLU A 47 18.87 -1.11 -17.98
C GLU A 47 18.24 -2.07 -18.99
N VAL A 48 17.22 -1.61 -19.70
CA VAL A 48 16.44 -2.36 -20.68
C VAL A 48 16.69 -1.76 -22.07
N ALA A 49 17.24 -2.57 -22.98
CA ALA A 49 17.62 -2.12 -24.31
C ALA A 49 16.42 -1.75 -25.21
N ASP A 50 15.32 -2.48 -25.05
CA ASP A 50 14.09 -2.31 -25.82
C ASP A 50 12.90 -2.95 -25.05
N PRO A 51 11.64 -2.72 -25.48
CA PRO A 51 10.46 -3.27 -24.83
C PRO A 51 10.43 -4.81 -24.76
N ASP A 52 10.92 -5.51 -25.79
CA ASP A 52 10.92 -6.97 -25.86
C ASP A 52 11.89 -7.55 -24.79
N ALA A 53 13.03 -6.89 -24.59
CA ALA A 53 13.96 -7.25 -23.51
C ALA A 53 13.33 -7.03 -22.12
N GLY A 54 12.56 -5.95 -21.95
CA GLY A 54 11.80 -5.69 -20.73
C GLY A 54 10.76 -6.76 -20.44
N GLU A 55 9.98 -7.15 -21.44
CA GLU A 55 8.98 -8.23 -21.31
C GLU A 55 9.65 -9.57 -20.94
N SER A 56 10.76 -9.90 -21.58
CA SER A 56 11.55 -11.10 -21.25
C SER A 56 12.06 -11.11 -19.81
N LEU A 57 12.50 -9.97 -19.26
CA LEU A 57 12.90 -9.85 -17.86
C LEU A 57 11.73 -10.03 -16.89
N MET A 58 10.55 -9.47 -17.22
CA MET A 58 9.33 -9.65 -16.42
C MET A 58 8.86 -11.11 -16.41
N GLU A 59 8.91 -11.81 -17.55
CA GLU A 59 8.59 -13.23 -17.64
C GLU A 59 9.57 -14.09 -16.83
N ALA A 60 10.88 -13.83 -16.96
CA ALA A 60 11.91 -14.53 -16.21
C ALA A 60 11.75 -14.31 -14.70
N PHE A 61 11.44 -13.08 -14.27
CA PHE A 61 11.16 -12.77 -12.87
C PHE A 61 9.95 -13.54 -12.35
N ALA A 62 8.83 -13.57 -13.11
CA ALA A 62 7.64 -14.31 -12.71
C ALA A 62 7.91 -15.81 -12.57
N ALA A 63 8.64 -16.40 -13.53
CA ALA A 63 9.01 -17.82 -13.50
C ALA A 63 9.91 -18.13 -12.29
N GLN A 64 10.95 -17.33 -12.04
CA GLN A 64 11.83 -17.52 -10.90
C GLN A 64 11.10 -17.37 -9.57
N CYS A 65 10.20 -16.39 -9.45
CA CYS A 65 9.38 -16.24 -8.24
C CYS A 65 8.51 -17.47 -7.98
N ALA A 66 7.90 -18.04 -9.02
CA ALA A 66 7.09 -19.26 -8.91
C ALA A 66 7.94 -20.47 -8.47
N GLU A 67 9.12 -20.68 -9.06
CA GLU A 67 10.06 -21.73 -8.66
C GLU A 67 10.50 -21.59 -7.20
N ASP A 68 10.73 -20.35 -6.75
CA ASP A 68 11.10 -20.04 -5.37
C ASP A 68 9.92 -20.15 -4.40
N GLY A 69 8.70 -20.43 -4.88
CA GLY A 69 7.51 -20.61 -4.07
C GLY A 69 6.80 -19.32 -3.66
N TYR A 70 7.03 -18.23 -4.40
CA TYR A 70 6.26 -17.00 -4.26
C TYR A 70 4.98 -17.06 -5.09
N ALA A 71 3.90 -16.50 -4.57
CA ALA A 71 2.61 -16.40 -5.26
C ALA A 71 1.93 -15.06 -4.94
N ALA A 72 1.06 -14.61 -5.83
CA ALA A 72 0.17 -13.49 -5.53
C ALA A 72 -0.79 -13.87 -4.39
N ILE A 73 -1.10 -12.91 -3.53
CA ILE A 73 -2.18 -13.06 -2.54
C ILE A 73 -3.46 -12.52 -3.19
N PRO A 74 -4.48 -13.34 -3.40
CA PRO A 74 -5.76 -12.90 -3.95
C PRO A 74 -6.38 -11.77 -3.11
N GLU A 75 -7.14 -10.88 -3.73
CA GLU A 75 -7.76 -9.74 -3.02
C GLU A 75 -8.68 -10.20 -1.89
N GLU A 76 -9.40 -11.30 -2.09
CA GLU A 76 -10.30 -11.91 -1.09
C GLU A 76 -9.58 -12.42 0.15
N GLU A 77 -8.28 -12.66 0.09
CA GLU A 77 -7.43 -13.01 1.23
C GLU A 77 -6.76 -11.81 1.90
N GLN A 78 -6.93 -10.62 1.31
CA GLN A 78 -6.41 -9.36 1.84
C GLN A 78 -7.44 -8.64 2.71
N SER A 79 -7.04 -7.48 3.22
CA SER A 79 -7.91 -6.63 4.04
C SER A 79 -7.85 -5.19 3.59
N TRP A 80 -8.96 -4.48 3.73
CA TRP A 80 -9.00 -3.04 3.65
C TRP A 80 -8.47 -2.42 4.93
N VAL A 81 -7.55 -1.48 4.80
CA VAL A 81 -7.14 -0.56 5.87
C VAL A 81 -7.44 0.85 5.39
N VAL A 82 -8.22 1.60 6.16
CA VAL A 82 -8.67 2.94 5.80
C VAL A 82 -8.05 3.96 6.73
N ALA A 83 -7.23 4.85 6.17
CA ALA A 83 -6.77 6.06 6.85
C ALA A 83 -7.84 7.14 6.68
N GLN A 84 -8.40 7.61 7.79
CA GLN A 84 -9.53 8.53 7.79
C GLN A 84 -9.17 9.82 8.51
N TYR A 85 -9.51 10.95 7.91
CA TYR A 85 -9.42 12.28 8.51
C TYR A 85 -10.79 12.87 8.73
N ALA A 86 -11.05 13.37 9.94
CA ALA A 86 -12.24 14.16 10.22
C ALA A 86 -12.12 15.56 9.60
N LEU A 87 -13.12 15.97 8.84
CA LEU A 87 -13.19 17.26 8.17
C LEU A 87 -14.18 18.20 8.85
N LYS A 88 -14.15 19.48 8.49
CA LYS A 88 -15.09 20.50 8.99
C LYS A 88 -16.35 20.58 8.14
N THR A 89 -16.29 20.19 6.89
CA THR A 89 -17.39 20.25 5.91
C THR A 89 -17.61 18.89 5.26
N LYS A 90 -18.81 18.61 4.79
CA LYS A 90 -19.15 17.31 4.17
C LYS A 90 -18.35 17.02 2.91
N GLU A 91 -18.07 18.04 2.10
CA GLU A 91 -17.44 17.90 0.79
C GLU A 91 -15.94 18.19 0.81
N GLY A 92 -15.41 18.60 1.96
CA GLY A 92 -14.04 19.07 2.08
C GLY A 92 -13.81 20.47 1.48
N THR A 93 -12.70 21.08 1.86
CA THR A 93 -12.23 22.37 1.35
C THR A 93 -11.03 22.16 0.41
N SER A 94 -10.55 23.21 -0.24
CA SER A 94 -9.31 23.14 -1.04
C SER A 94 -8.11 22.68 -0.21
N ARG A 95 -8.06 23.02 1.09
CA ARG A 95 -7.04 22.52 2.02
C ARG A 95 -7.17 21.02 2.26
N ASP A 96 -8.38 20.51 2.32
CA ASP A 96 -8.64 19.07 2.51
C ASP A 96 -8.29 18.29 1.23
N ARG A 97 -8.45 18.87 0.05
CA ARG A 97 -7.99 18.30 -1.22
C ARG A 97 -6.46 18.23 -1.30
N TYR A 98 -5.78 19.27 -0.84
CA TYR A 98 -4.32 19.24 -0.73
C TYR A 98 -3.84 18.18 0.28
N LEU A 99 -4.54 18.00 1.41
CA LEU A 99 -4.26 16.95 2.37
C LEU A 99 -4.44 15.56 1.75
N GLU A 100 -5.53 15.36 0.99
CA GLU A 100 -5.80 14.11 0.26
C GLU A 100 -4.63 13.74 -0.65
N GLU A 101 -4.24 14.67 -1.53
CA GLU A 101 -3.14 14.48 -2.48
C GLU A 101 -1.84 14.11 -1.76
N LYS A 102 -1.43 14.92 -0.80
CA LYS A 102 -0.19 14.69 -0.04
C LYS A 102 -0.19 13.38 0.74
N ALA A 103 -1.31 13.05 1.40
CA ALA A 103 -1.42 11.82 2.16
C ALA A 103 -1.43 10.58 1.26
N LYS A 104 -2.11 10.64 0.10
CA LYS A 104 -2.11 9.55 -0.89
C LYS A 104 -0.71 9.31 -1.45
N ASP A 105 -0.04 10.34 -1.93
CA ASP A 105 1.29 10.22 -2.54
C ASP A 105 2.29 9.62 -1.57
N ALA A 106 2.28 10.13 -0.33
CA ALA A 106 3.12 9.61 0.73
C ALA A 106 2.82 8.13 1.05
N LEU A 107 1.55 7.77 1.17
CA LEU A 107 1.13 6.39 1.47
C LEU A 107 1.41 5.44 0.32
N ILE A 108 1.19 5.85 -0.95
CA ILE A 108 1.51 5.04 -2.13
C ILE A 108 2.97 4.59 -2.06
N SER A 109 3.89 5.54 -1.96
CA SER A 109 5.32 5.24 -1.88
C SER A 109 5.68 4.44 -0.63
N HIS A 110 5.20 4.88 0.54
CA HIS A 110 5.57 4.27 1.82
C HIS A 110 5.13 2.81 1.96
N LEU A 111 3.94 2.47 1.46
CA LEU A 111 3.40 1.11 1.51
C LEU A 111 4.03 0.22 0.43
N ALA A 112 4.20 0.72 -0.79
CA ALA A 112 4.82 -0.02 -1.89
C ALA A 112 6.24 -0.50 -1.52
N TRP A 113 7.10 0.41 -1.04
CA TRP A 113 8.46 0.11 -0.61
C TRP A 113 8.57 -0.87 0.57
N ARG A 114 7.45 -1.30 1.14
CA ARG A 114 7.38 -2.25 2.27
C ARG A 114 6.57 -3.51 1.96
N GLY A 115 6.15 -3.68 0.71
CA GLY A 115 5.32 -4.82 0.32
C GLY A 115 3.96 -4.86 1.03
N LEU A 116 3.46 -3.70 1.49
CA LEU A 116 2.22 -3.58 2.26
C LEU A 116 0.97 -3.36 1.40
N GLY A 117 1.06 -3.69 0.12
CA GLY A 117 -0.07 -3.60 -0.79
C GLY A 117 -0.15 -2.24 -1.50
N VAL A 118 -1.37 -1.78 -1.77
CA VAL A 118 -1.63 -0.62 -2.62
C VAL A 118 -2.60 0.36 -1.96
N VAL A 119 -2.46 1.63 -2.30
CA VAL A 119 -3.52 2.62 -2.09
C VAL A 119 -4.44 2.54 -3.30
N ASP A 120 -5.68 2.10 -3.07
CA ASP A 120 -6.66 1.87 -4.14
C ASP A 120 -7.37 3.16 -4.55
N ARG A 121 -7.95 3.85 -3.58
CA ARG A 121 -8.73 5.07 -3.81
C ARG A 121 -8.81 5.96 -2.58
N SER A 122 -9.34 7.16 -2.80
CA SER A 122 -9.77 8.06 -1.73
C SER A 122 -11.16 8.59 -2.04
N GLU A 123 -11.91 8.92 -1.00
CA GLU A 123 -13.26 9.50 -1.12
C GLU A 123 -13.55 10.47 0.02
N PHE A 124 -14.38 11.47 -0.28
CA PHE A 124 -14.96 12.40 0.69
C PHE A 124 -16.39 11.98 0.99
N SER A 125 -16.69 11.69 2.24
CA SER A 125 -18.01 11.24 2.67
C SER A 125 -18.27 11.65 4.11
N GLU A 126 -19.46 12.14 4.41
CA GLU A 126 -19.94 12.44 5.77
C GLU A 126 -18.96 13.28 6.63
N ALA A 127 -18.35 14.32 6.04
CA ALA A 127 -17.31 15.15 6.65
C ALA A 127 -16.03 14.36 7.04
N LYS A 128 -15.69 13.39 6.22
CA LYS A 128 -14.47 12.58 6.34
C LYS A 128 -13.78 12.48 5.00
N LEU A 129 -12.45 12.41 5.04
CA LEU A 129 -11.61 11.93 3.95
C LEU A 129 -11.20 10.49 4.29
N ASN A 130 -11.53 9.55 3.44
CA ASN A 130 -11.16 8.15 3.55
C ASN A 130 -10.14 7.79 2.48
N ILE A 131 -8.99 7.23 2.86
CA ILE A 131 -7.97 6.70 1.94
C ILE A 131 -7.91 5.20 2.16
N PHE A 132 -8.26 4.43 1.13
CA PHE A 132 -8.37 2.97 1.18
C PHE A 132 -7.09 2.32 0.72
N CYS A 133 -6.55 1.45 1.55
CA CYS A 133 -5.38 0.63 1.25
C CYS A 133 -5.77 -0.85 1.29
N LEU A 134 -5.46 -1.60 0.24
CA LEU A 134 -5.61 -3.06 0.21
C LEU A 134 -4.27 -3.69 0.59
N THR A 135 -4.28 -4.57 1.61
CA THR A 135 -3.04 -5.04 2.24
C THR A 135 -3.09 -6.52 2.64
N PRO A 136 -1.95 -7.22 2.56
CA PRO A 136 -1.80 -8.58 3.10
C PRO A 136 -1.60 -8.63 4.62
N ASP A 137 -1.28 -7.49 5.30
CA ASP A 137 -0.99 -7.46 6.74
C ASP A 137 -1.52 -6.17 7.39
N VAL A 138 -2.67 -6.29 8.05
CA VAL A 138 -3.36 -5.17 8.71
C VAL A 138 -2.49 -4.50 9.79
N ALA A 139 -1.84 -5.28 10.65
CA ALA A 139 -1.12 -4.73 11.79
C ALA A 139 0.10 -3.91 11.35
N LYS A 140 0.86 -4.44 10.40
CA LYS A 140 2.02 -3.76 9.82
C LYS A 140 1.60 -2.52 9.03
N THR A 141 0.50 -2.59 8.27
CA THR A 141 -0.02 -1.45 7.50
C THR A 141 -0.52 -0.33 8.41
N VAL A 142 -1.24 -0.63 9.47
CA VAL A 142 -1.65 0.38 10.47
C VAL A 142 -0.44 1.09 11.05
N ASN A 143 0.61 0.34 11.41
CA ASN A 143 1.84 0.94 11.92
C ASN A 143 2.56 1.79 10.86
N ALA A 144 2.66 1.30 9.62
CA ALA A 144 3.28 2.01 8.51
C ALA A 144 2.56 3.33 8.19
N ILE A 145 1.21 3.35 8.16
CA ILE A 145 0.41 4.57 7.99
C ILE A 145 0.73 5.58 9.09
N LYS A 146 0.77 5.16 10.35
CA LYS A 146 1.09 6.05 11.48
C LYS A 146 2.49 6.66 11.36
N VAL A 147 3.47 5.87 10.96
CA VAL A 147 4.86 6.31 10.76
C VAL A 147 4.95 7.28 9.58
N CYS A 148 4.34 6.94 8.45
CA CYS A 148 4.30 7.77 7.25
C CYS A 148 3.70 9.16 7.53
N ILE A 149 2.49 9.20 8.07
CA ILE A 149 1.77 10.47 8.33
C ILE A 149 2.53 11.39 9.29
N ARG A 150 3.20 10.82 10.31
CA ARG A 150 4.06 11.60 11.21
C ARG A 150 5.33 12.09 10.52
N GLY A 151 5.96 11.25 9.71
CA GLY A 151 7.18 11.58 8.97
C GLY A 151 6.98 12.71 7.97
N GLU A 152 5.84 12.75 7.30
CA GLU A 152 5.45 13.78 6.33
C GLU A 152 4.89 15.06 6.99
N ALA A 153 4.93 15.16 8.32
CA ALA A 153 4.37 16.29 9.09
C ALA A 153 2.89 16.59 8.77
N LEU A 154 2.13 15.57 8.37
CA LEU A 154 0.70 15.66 8.15
C LEU A 154 -0.08 15.64 9.48
N ASP A 155 -1.31 16.17 9.48
CA ASP A 155 -2.10 16.31 10.71
C ASP A 155 -2.49 14.94 11.30
N PHE A 156 -1.63 14.41 12.16
CA PHE A 156 -1.86 13.16 12.86
C PHE A 156 -2.99 13.25 13.90
N THR A 157 -3.31 14.46 14.36
CA THR A 157 -4.30 14.67 15.48
C THR A 157 -5.74 14.40 15.05
N LYS A 158 -6.01 14.28 13.77
CA LYS A 158 -7.33 13.97 13.21
C LYS A 158 -7.40 12.59 12.55
N LEU A 159 -6.28 11.84 12.59
CA LEU A 159 -6.20 10.53 11.97
C LEU A 159 -6.93 9.49 12.81
N SER A 160 -7.79 8.74 12.15
CA SER A 160 -8.32 7.46 12.61
C SER A 160 -8.02 6.38 11.56
N ILE A 161 -7.83 5.15 12.00
CA ILE A 161 -7.56 4.02 11.09
C ILE A 161 -8.52 2.89 11.44
N GLY A 162 -9.28 2.43 10.45
CA GLY A 162 -10.13 1.26 10.53
C GLY A 162 -9.66 0.16 9.61
N ALA A 163 -10.04 -1.09 9.88
CA ALA A 163 -9.76 -2.22 9.00
C ALA A 163 -10.92 -3.20 8.96
N ALA A 164 -11.11 -3.83 7.79
CA ALA A 164 -12.06 -4.91 7.54
C ALA A 164 -11.47 -5.92 6.55
N PRO A 165 -11.83 -7.20 6.61
CA PRO A 165 -11.53 -8.16 5.55
C PRO A 165 -12.09 -7.68 4.21
N TYR A 166 -11.45 -8.08 3.10
CA TYR A 166 -11.97 -7.83 1.75
C TYR A 166 -13.45 -8.27 1.65
N GLY A 167 -14.26 -7.48 0.96
CA GLY A 167 -15.71 -7.73 0.83
C GLY A 167 -16.56 -7.41 2.07
N SER A 168 -15.97 -7.16 3.23
CA SER A 168 -16.70 -6.76 4.44
C SER A 168 -16.85 -5.25 4.53
N ARG A 169 -17.98 -4.79 5.12
CA ARG A 169 -18.21 -3.40 5.50
C ARG A 169 -18.13 -3.16 7.02
N ASP A 170 -17.82 -4.20 7.78
CA ASP A 170 -17.69 -4.12 9.24
C ASP A 170 -16.26 -3.71 9.65
N TYR A 171 -15.98 -2.43 9.51
CA TYR A 171 -14.68 -1.87 9.86
C TYR A 171 -14.49 -1.81 11.37
N LYS A 172 -13.39 -2.37 11.86
CA LYS A 172 -12.97 -2.29 13.26
C LYS A 172 -11.95 -1.19 13.43
N LEU A 173 -12.14 -0.34 14.45
CA LEU A 173 -11.17 0.68 14.81
C LEU A 173 -9.83 0.04 15.18
N LYS A 174 -8.74 0.50 14.58
CA LYS A 174 -7.35 0.07 14.82
C LYS A 174 -6.50 1.17 15.46
N HIS A 175 -6.82 2.42 15.15
CA HIS A 175 -6.16 3.59 15.74
C HIS A 175 -7.10 4.79 15.70
N SER A 176 -7.03 5.63 16.72
CA SER A 176 -7.62 6.97 16.71
C SER A 176 -6.76 7.91 17.53
N ALA A 177 -6.46 9.08 16.97
CA ALA A 177 -5.75 10.14 17.68
C ALA A 177 -6.63 10.81 18.77
N LYS A 178 -7.95 10.65 18.67
CA LYS A 178 -8.92 11.10 19.67
C LYS A 178 -9.60 9.90 20.32
N PRO A 179 -10.07 10.01 21.58
CA PRO A 179 -10.87 8.94 22.19
C PRO A 179 -12.05 8.57 21.31
N SER A 180 -12.10 7.31 20.88
CA SER A 180 -13.19 6.73 20.08
C SER A 180 -13.28 5.25 20.37
N SER A 181 -14.49 4.69 20.37
CA SER A 181 -14.74 3.26 20.56
C SER A 181 -15.16 2.56 19.26
N SER A 182 -15.41 3.31 18.19
CA SER A 182 -15.90 2.76 16.91
C SER A 182 -15.28 3.48 15.72
N PHE A 183 -15.36 2.83 14.58
CA PHE A 183 -14.99 3.36 13.26
C PHE A 183 -16.19 3.22 12.31
N SER A 184 -16.45 4.25 11.53
CA SER A 184 -17.43 4.23 10.44
C SER A 184 -16.87 5.00 9.25
N LEU A 185 -17.17 4.57 8.05
CA LEU A 185 -16.89 5.30 6.80
C LEU A 185 -17.78 6.55 6.69
#